data_3ac5b0fce33ec91f23a611d52bbc557b
#
_entry.id   3ac5b0fce33ec91f23a611d52bbc557b
#
_cell.length_a   1.000
_cell.length_b   1.000
_cell.length_c   1.000
_cell.angle_alpha   90.00
_cell.angle_beta   90.00
_cell.angle_gamma   90.00
#
_symmetry.space_group_name_H-M   'P 1'
#
loop_
_entity.id
_entity.type
_entity.pdbx_description
1 polymer ?
#
loop_
_entity_poly.entity_id
_entity_poly.type
_entity_poly.pdbx_seq_one_letter_code
_entity_poly.pdbx_strand_id
1 'polypeptide(L)'
;EVLAKTIVDRMTPEELYSQILMFGWAGAEPENLLYQWVNRGLGSVKVFGWNTDDIKLVAKSITSLQKTSARGRFQIPLFVATDQEGGWIRHVKGETANTPGNMAIGASGYPVDAWYAAYYINKEIKALGINMNFAPTVDLFTDHESTIIGTRSFGENPEYAGILGAAFSAGSIAAGVIPTAKHFPGHGDTSLDSHGALPRIEIDYDTLNKRELVPFKYLIKEKVPAIMSGHLSMPNIDATEAPASLSKHILMDILRKELKYEGLIITDDMMMNGATLYAGSLSNAFRMAIEAGNDIVISSTTARLNEALWTNNLNLIKTDEAFYERVKDAAYRVVKAKLEYFKGNNVAPLYPNPNTIGQFIPDRDGQKFFLEQACRSITLYKKTNFPVKAQDAGKVLLAGSLPRFFSEGKKRYPN
;
A
#
# COMPACT_ATOMS: atom_id res chain seq x y z
N GLU A 1 14.77 -11.12 -17.39
CA GLU A 1 13.81 -12.23 -17.57
C GLU A 1 14.51 -13.58 -17.46
N VAL A 2 15.56 -13.85 -18.26
CA VAL A 2 16.29 -15.13 -18.22
C VAL A 2 16.79 -15.48 -16.81
N LEU A 3 17.41 -14.52 -16.10
CA LEU A 3 17.91 -14.74 -14.74
C LEU A 3 16.78 -15.07 -13.76
N ALA A 4 15.67 -14.35 -13.80
CA ALA A 4 14.51 -14.60 -12.95
C ALA A 4 13.96 -16.03 -13.18
N LYS A 5 13.80 -16.42 -14.45
CA LYS A 5 13.37 -17.77 -14.81
C LYS A 5 14.36 -18.83 -14.29
N THR A 6 15.66 -18.64 -14.50
CA THR A 6 16.69 -19.57 -14.04
C THR A 6 16.68 -19.76 -12.52
N ILE A 7 16.45 -18.69 -11.76
CA ILE A 7 16.35 -18.75 -10.30
C ILE A 7 15.11 -19.55 -9.90
N VAL A 8 13.94 -19.21 -10.45
CA VAL A 8 12.65 -19.81 -10.09
C VAL A 8 12.61 -21.29 -10.47
N ASP A 9 13.16 -21.67 -11.63
CA ASP A 9 13.25 -23.08 -12.06
C ASP A 9 14.13 -23.95 -11.12
N ARG A 10 14.94 -23.33 -10.28
CA ARG A 10 15.80 -24.01 -9.28
C ARG A 10 15.23 -23.97 -7.87
N MET A 11 14.15 -23.23 -7.65
CA MET A 11 13.50 -23.14 -6.32
C MET A 11 12.76 -24.43 -5.99
N THR A 12 12.82 -24.82 -4.72
CA THR A 12 11.95 -25.87 -4.19
C THR A 12 10.52 -25.36 -4.05
N PRO A 13 9.51 -26.24 -3.95
CA PRO A 13 8.13 -25.83 -3.65
C PRO A 13 8.00 -24.92 -2.43
N GLU A 14 8.81 -25.15 -1.40
CA GLU A 14 8.85 -24.31 -0.19
C GLU A 14 9.39 -22.92 -0.47
N GLU A 15 10.47 -22.82 -1.24
CA GLU A 15 11.07 -21.55 -1.64
C GLU A 15 10.14 -20.76 -2.57
N LEU A 16 9.45 -21.42 -3.51
CA LEU A 16 8.47 -20.80 -4.38
C LEU A 16 7.31 -20.19 -3.58
N TYR A 17 6.72 -20.98 -2.67
CA TYR A 17 5.60 -20.52 -1.86
C TYR A 17 6.02 -19.41 -0.89
N SER A 18 7.18 -19.55 -0.23
CA SER A 18 7.70 -18.50 0.66
C SER A 18 7.95 -17.19 -0.08
N GLN A 19 8.39 -17.24 -1.35
CA GLN A 19 8.72 -16.05 -2.13
C GLN A 19 7.52 -15.17 -2.43
N ILE A 20 6.31 -15.72 -2.47
CA ILE A 20 5.06 -14.99 -2.73
C ILE A 20 4.35 -14.53 -1.45
N LEU A 21 4.92 -14.78 -0.27
CA LEU A 21 4.35 -14.36 1.00
C LEU A 21 4.96 -13.05 1.49
N MET A 22 4.11 -12.23 2.13
CA MET A 22 4.51 -11.03 2.85
C MET A 22 3.97 -11.07 4.27
N PHE A 23 4.85 -11.08 5.27
CA PHE A 23 4.48 -11.13 6.67
C PHE A 23 4.82 -9.86 7.43
N GLY A 24 3.87 -9.39 8.26
CA GLY A 24 4.12 -8.46 9.34
C GLY A 24 4.59 -9.20 10.61
N TRP A 25 4.95 -8.44 11.62
CA TRP A 25 5.30 -8.97 12.94
C TRP A 25 4.69 -8.13 14.06
N ALA A 26 4.47 -8.77 15.21
CA ALA A 26 4.00 -8.11 16.42
C ALA A 26 5.13 -7.37 17.13
N GLY A 27 4.78 -6.30 17.87
CA GLY A 27 5.76 -5.54 18.66
C GLY A 27 6.75 -4.72 17.83
N ALA A 28 7.77 -4.20 18.51
CA ALA A 28 8.75 -3.28 17.91
C ALA A 28 9.81 -4.01 17.08
N GLU A 29 10.25 -5.19 17.51
CA GLU A 29 11.31 -5.97 16.86
C GLU A 29 10.78 -7.30 16.30
N PRO A 30 11.32 -7.78 15.16
CA PRO A 30 10.96 -9.08 14.61
C PRO A 30 11.32 -10.22 15.57
N GLU A 31 10.38 -11.14 15.77
CA GLU A 31 10.60 -12.35 16.54
C GLU A 31 11.38 -13.42 15.76
N ASN A 32 11.92 -14.43 16.46
CA ASN A 32 12.68 -15.53 15.85
C ASN A 32 11.90 -16.26 14.74
N LEU A 33 10.58 -16.35 14.85
CA LEU A 33 9.71 -16.97 13.86
C LEU A 33 9.84 -16.29 12.48
N LEU A 34 9.89 -14.95 12.43
CA LEU A 34 10.05 -14.23 11.17
C LEU A 34 11.43 -14.51 10.52
N TYR A 35 12.50 -14.60 11.33
CA TYR A 35 13.82 -14.99 10.81
C TYR A 35 13.84 -16.42 10.27
N GLN A 36 13.08 -17.34 10.87
CA GLN A 36 12.92 -18.69 10.33
C GLN A 36 12.25 -18.68 8.95
N TRP A 37 11.24 -17.81 8.73
CA TRP A 37 10.62 -17.61 7.44
C TRP A 37 11.58 -17.02 6.40
N VAL A 38 12.35 -16.00 6.80
CA VAL A 38 13.37 -15.40 5.91
C VAL A 38 14.40 -16.43 5.47
N ASN A 39 14.84 -17.30 6.38
CA ASN A 39 15.74 -18.42 6.06
C ASN A 39 15.13 -19.45 5.10
N ARG A 40 13.79 -19.54 5.01
CA ARG A 40 13.06 -20.40 4.04
C ARG A 40 12.79 -19.71 2.70
N GLY A 41 13.28 -18.49 2.51
CA GLY A 41 13.08 -17.75 1.29
C GLY A 41 11.84 -16.84 1.26
N LEU A 42 11.36 -16.41 2.45
CA LEU A 42 10.28 -15.40 2.52
C LEU A 42 10.57 -14.24 1.58
N GLY A 43 9.58 -13.88 0.76
CA GLY A 43 9.76 -12.86 -0.26
C GLY A 43 9.72 -11.45 0.28
N SER A 44 8.87 -11.19 1.25
CA SER A 44 8.55 -9.81 1.64
C SER A 44 8.17 -9.69 3.11
N VAL A 45 8.37 -8.49 3.67
CA VAL A 45 7.90 -8.14 5.02
C VAL A 45 7.16 -6.80 4.99
N LYS A 46 6.20 -6.63 5.90
CA LYS A 46 5.43 -5.40 6.05
C LYS A 46 5.66 -4.77 7.41
N VAL A 47 6.01 -3.48 7.40
CA VAL A 47 6.15 -2.64 8.60
C VAL A 47 4.80 -1.99 8.88
N PHE A 48 4.29 -2.16 10.10
CA PHE A 48 3.05 -1.57 10.59
C PHE A 48 3.30 -0.45 11.59
N GLY A 49 2.27 0.34 11.89
CA GLY A 49 2.37 1.46 12.82
C GLY A 49 2.87 1.10 14.22
N TRP A 50 2.55 -0.11 14.71
CA TRP A 50 3.04 -0.60 16.01
C TRP A 50 4.52 -1.00 16.04
N ASN A 51 5.18 -1.07 14.87
CA ASN A 51 6.62 -1.33 14.78
C ASN A 51 7.45 -0.03 14.78
N THR A 52 6.84 1.17 14.73
CA THR A 52 7.50 2.40 14.29
C THR A 52 7.65 3.48 15.37
N ASP A 53 7.46 3.14 16.64
CA ASP A 53 7.67 4.08 17.75
C ASP A 53 9.13 4.58 17.83
N ASP A 54 10.08 3.73 17.43
CA ASP A 54 11.49 4.08 17.26
C ASP A 54 11.96 3.76 15.83
N ILE A 55 12.14 4.80 15.02
CA ILE A 55 12.58 4.66 13.62
C ILE A 55 14.00 4.10 13.48
N LYS A 56 14.87 4.28 14.49
CA LYS A 56 16.21 3.67 14.50
C LYS A 56 16.12 2.16 14.68
N LEU A 57 15.16 1.72 15.49
CA LEU A 57 14.90 0.30 15.71
C LEU A 57 14.32 -0.34 14.43
N VAL A 58 13.42 0.36 13.71
CA VAL A 58 12.94 -0.09 12.40
C VAL A 58 14.10 -0.34 11.44
N ALA A 59 15.02 0.61 11.32
CA ALA A 59 16.20 0.46 10.44
C ALA A 59 17.11 -0.71 10.86
N LYS A 60 17.30 -0.92 12.17
CA LYS A 60 18.04 -2.10 12.68
C LYS A 60 17.33 -3.41 12.32
N SER A 61 16.02 -3.47 12.51
CA SER A 61 15.18 -4.63 12.19
C SER A 61 15.26 -4.97 10.72
N ILE A 62 15.08 -3.99 9.83
CA ILE A 62 15.18 -4.16 8.38
C ILE A 62 16.59 -4.63 8.00
N THR A 63 17.64 -4.01 8.55
CA THR A 63 19.03 -4.43 8.32
C THR A 63 19.24 -5.89 8.71
N SER A 64 18.73 -6.32 9.86
CA SER A 64 18.86 -7.69 10.35
C SER A 64 18.14 -8.71 9.46
N LEU A 65 16.90 -8.39 9.04
CA LEU A 65 16.11 -9.23 8.13
C LEU A 65 16.78 -9.34 6.75
N GLN A 66 17.28 -8.24 6.18
CA GLN A 66 18.00 -8.25 4.90
C GLN A 66 19.33 -9.03 4.98
N LYS A 67 20.07 -8.90 6.08
CA LYS A 67 21.28 -9.72 6.30
C LYS A 67 20.97 -11.22 6.40
N THR A 68 19.83 -11.56 6.97
CA THR A 68 19.35 -12.95 7.03
C THR A 68 19.02 -13.45 5.63
N SER A 69 18.27 -12.67 4.84
CA SER A 69 17.93 -13.00 3.45
C SER A 69 19.18 -13.15 2.57
N ALA A 70 20.22 -12.31 2.78
CA ALA A 70 21.47 -12.39 2.04
C ALA A 70 22.29 -13.69 2.29
N ARG A 71 21.96 -14.45 3.34
CA ARG A 71 22.54 -15.78 3.62
C ARG A 71 21.78 -16.92 2.95
N GLY A 72 20.60 -16.63 2.41
CA GLY A 72 19.77 -17.61 1.70
C GLY A 72 20.45 -18.09 0.41
N ARG A 73 19.99 -19.23 -0.10
CA ARG A 73 20.56 -19.92 -1.27
C ARG A 73 20.66 -19.02 -2.51
N PHE A 74 19.66 -18.16 -2.73
CA PHE A 74 19.60 -17.27 -3.90
C PHE A 74 19.98 -15.82 -3.58
N GLN A 75 20.19 -15.48 -2.31
CA GLN A 75 20.57 -14.14 -1.83
C GLN A 75 19.62 -13.03 -2.33
N ILE A 76 18.33 -13.36 -2.49
CA ILE A 76 17.31 -12.43 -3.01
C ILE A 76 16.88 -11.47 -1.89
N PRO A 77 17.04 -10.15 -2.03
CA PRO A 77 16.60 -9.21 -1.01
C PRO A 77 15.09 -9.24 -0.79
N LEU A 78 14.66 -8.86 0.42
CA LEU A 78 13.24 -8.72 0.75
C LEU A 78 12.66 -7.45 0.12
N PHE A 79 11.42 -7.53 -0.36
CA PHE A 79 10.59 -6.34 -0.38
C PHE A 79 10.19 -5.98 1.06
N VAL A 80 10.29 -4.71 1.38
CA VAL A 80 9.91 -4.15 2.68
C VAL A 80 8.84 -3.10 2.43
N ALA A 81 7.62 -3.40 2.80
CA ALA A 81 6.45 -2.58 2.51
C ALA A 81 5.90 -1.85 3.74
N THR A 82 5.18 -0.76 3.52
CA THR A 82 4.38 -0.07 4.54
C THR A 82 3.23 0.71 3.89
N ASP A 83 2.23 1.12 4.69
CA ASP A 83 1.21 2.09 4.28
C ASP A 83 1.63 3.49 4.73
N GLN A 84 2.09 4.29 3.79
CA GLN A 84 2.45 5.69 4.00
C GLN A 84 1.77 6.54 2.92
N GLU A 85 0.43 6.64 3.03
CA GLU A 85 -0.39 7.36 2.05
C GLU A 85 -0.25 8.88 2.19
N GLY A 86 0.02 9.32 3.40
CA GLY A 86 -0.12 10.70 3.83
C GLY A 86 -1.44 10.95 4.58
N GLY A 87 -1.65 12.17 5.03
CA GLY A 87 -2.79 12.48 5.89
C GLY A 87 -2.76 11.66 7.18
N TRP A 88 -3.87 10.98 7.48
CA TRP A 88 -3.99 10.17 8.70
C TRP A 88 -3.53 8.72 8.53
N ILE A 89 -3.41 8.21 7.30
CA ILE A 89 -2.84 6.89 7.02
C ILE A 89 -1.34 6.99 6.82
N ARG A 90 -0.62 6.85 7.91
CA ARG A 90 0.84 6.77 7.93
C ARG A 90 1.27 5.83 9.05
N HIS A 91 1.89 4.73 8.66
CA HIS A 91 2.42 3.77 9.62
C HIS A 91 3.71 4.29 10.26
N VAL A 92 4.62 4.86 9.50
CA VAL A 92 5.80 5.52 10.05
C VAL A 92 5.39 6.91 10.55
N LYS A 93 5.15 6.99 11.85
CA LYS A 93 4.70 8.20 12.57
C LYS A 93 5.88 8.95 13.20
N GLY A 94 5.59 9.78 14.17
CA GLY A 94 6.58 10.44 14.99
C GLY A 94 7.37 11.49 14.22
N GLU A 95 8.62 11.21 13.90
CA GLU A 95 9.55 12.16 13.33
C GLU A 95 9.34 12.46 11.83
N THR A 96 8.51 11.67 11.11
CA THR A 96 8.22 11.94 9.70
C THR A 96 7.42 13.23 9.51
N ALA A 97 7.57 13.86 8.35
CA ALA A 97 6.85 15.08 8.00
C ALA A 97 5.32 14.88 8.04
N ASN A 98 4.60 15.88 8.56
CA ASN A 98 3.14 15.88 8.52
C ASN A 98 2.64 16.27 7.13
N THR A 99 1.79 15.45 6.55
CA THR A 99 1.25 15.61 5.21
C THR A 99 -0.25 15.94 5.24
N PRO A 100 -0.77 16.81 4.36
CA PRO A 100 -2.21 17.13 4.32
C PRO A 100 -3.10 15.97 3.89
N GLY A 101 -2.60 15.04 3.06
CA GLY A 101 -3.35 13.91 2.54
C GLY A 101 -3.94 14.13 1.13
N ASN A 102 -4.52 13.05 0.57
CA ASN A 102 -4.89 13.03 -0.85
C ASN A 102 -6.04 13.99 -1.18
N MET A 103 -7.06 14.10 -0.33
CA MET A 103 -8.17 15.04 -0.58
C MET A 103 -7.69 16.50 -0.61
N ALA A 104 -6.72 16.85 0.23
CA ALA A 104 -6.11 18.17 0.20
C ALA A 104 -5.28 18.39 -1.10
N ILE A 105 -4.64 17.34 -1.61
CA ILE A 105 -3.98 17.38 -2.93
C ILE A 105 -5.01 17.59 -4.03
N GLY A 106 -6.12 16.85 -4.00
CA GLY A 106 -7.25 17.04 -4.93
C GLY A 106 -7.80 18.46 -4.89
N ALA A 107 -7.99 19.02 -3.69
CA ALA A 107 -8.48 20.39 -3.51
C ALA A 107 -7.49 21.48 -3.97
N SER A 108 -6.19 21.20 -4.02
CA SER A 108 -5.18 22.16 -4.51
C SER A 108 -5.30 22.41 -6.02
N GLY A 109 -5.79 21.43 -6.78
CA GLY A 109 -5.93 21.51 -8.23
C GLY A 109 -4.61 21.33 -9.01
N TYR A 110 -3.51 20.92 -8.36
CA TYR A 110 -2.19 20.80 -9.01
C TYR A 110 -1.66 19.37 -8.97
N PRO A 111 -1.54 18.66 -10.13
CA PRO A 111 -0.94 17.33 -10.18
C PRO A 111 0.49 17.26 -9.64
N VAL A 112 1.24 18.36 -9.79
CA VAL A 112 2.59 18.46 -9.24
C VAL A 112 2.64 18.34 -7.71
N ASP A 113 1.56 18.72 -7.02
CA ASP A 113 1.45 18.53 -5.56
C ASP A 113 1.39 17.05 -5.20
N ALA A 114 0.72 16.21 -6.01
CA ALA A 114 0.72 14.76 -5.82
C ALA A 114 2.11 14.16 -6.03
N TRP A 115 2.83 14.63 -7.06
CA TRP A 115 4.19 14.19 -7.34
C TRP A 115 5.16 14.51 -6.19
N TYR A 116 5.20 15.76 -5.73
CA TYR A 116 6.08 16.17 -4.63
C TYR A 116 5.67 15.55 -3.29
N ALA A 117 4.37 15.41 -3.02
CA ALA A 117 3.89 14.73 -1.81
C ALA A 117 4.43 13.30 -1.76
N ALA A 118 4.26 12.53 -2.84
CA ALA A 118 4.80 11.19 -2.95
C ALA A 118 6.32 11.15 -2.85
N TYR A 119 7.02 12.07 -3.51
CA TYR A 119 8.47 12.14 -3.49
C TYR A 119 9.02 12.31 -2.07
N TYR A 120 8.50 13.27 -1.31
CA TYR A 120 8.98 13.53 0.06
C TYR A 120 8.55 12.44 1.04
N ILE A 121 7.32 11.94 0.96
CA ILE A 121 6.85 10.80 1.75
C ILE A 121 7.78 9.60 1.56
N ASN A 122 8.05 9.24 0.31
CA ASN A 122 8.83 8.06 -0.01
C ASN A 122 10.34 8.24 0.23
N LYS A 123 10.86 9.46 0.14
CA LYS A 123 12.23 9.79 0.50
C LYS A 123 12.51 9.51 1.99
N GLU A 124 11.56 9.81 2.88
CA GLU A 124 11.67 9.52 4.30
C GLU A 124 11.65 8.02 4.58
N ILE A 125 10.63 7.29 4.08
CA ILE A 125 10.55 5.84 4.35
C ILE A 125 11.68 5.04 3.70
N LYS A 126 12.16 5.49 2.54
CA LYS A 126 13.34 4.92 1.88
C LYS A 126 14.58 4.95 2.77
N ALA A 127 14.79 6.04 3.52
CA ALA A 127 15.93 6.16 4.44
C ALA A 127 15.95 5.06 5.52
N LEU A 128 14.78 4.47 5.82
CA LEU A 128 14.64 3.34 6.74
C LEU A 128 14.88 1.97 6.08
N GLY A 129 15.09 1.91 4.77
CA GLY A 129 15.20 0.67 4.00
C GLY A 129 13.88 0.13 3.49
N ILE A 130 12.77 0.88 3.63
CA ILE A 130 11.46 0.54 3.07
C ILE A 130 11.50 0.82 1.57
N ASN A 131 11.16 -0.18 0.77
CA ASN A 131 11.30 -0.14 -0.70
C ASN A 131 9.98 -0.24 -1.46
N MET A 132 8.86 -0.43 -0.74
CA MET A 132 7.52 -0.50 -1.31
C MET A 132 6.54 0.28 -0.44
N ASN A 133 5.72 1.11 -1.05
CA ASN A 133 4.67 1.88 -0.38
C ASN A 133 3.30 1.49 -0.92
N PHE A 134 2.39 1.10 -0.04
CA PHE A 134 1.00 0.82 -0.39
C PHE A 134 0.20 2.13 -0.54
N ALA A 135 0.61 2.89 -1.53
CA ALA A 135 0.05 4.15 -2.00
C ALA A 135 0.38 4.34 -3.49
N PRO A 136 -0.44 5.07 -4.26
CA PRO A 136 -1.58 5.88 -3.84
C PRO A 136 -2.88 5.10 -3.64
N THR A 137 -3.76 5.61 -2.76
CA THR A 137 -5.18 5.26 -2.76
C THR A 137 -5.86 6.05 -3.87
N VAL A 138 -6.43 5.35 -4.84
CA VAL A 138 -7.11 5.95 -6.01
C VAL A 138 -8.61 5.64 -6.04
N ASP A 139 -9.12 5.11 -4.95
CA ASP A 139 -10.56 4.95 -4.72
C ASP A 139 -11.25 6.31 -4.78
N LEU A 140 -12.39 6.37 -5.44
CA LEU A 140 -13.17 7.60 -5.59
C LEU A 140 -14.01 7.87 -4.34
N PHE A 141 -14.26 9.12 -4.02
CA PHE A 141 -15.14 9.50 -2.91
C PHE A 141 -16.60 9.63 -3.40
N THR A 142 -17.19 8.50 -3.83
CA THR A 142 -18.54 8.45 -4.38
C THR A 142 -19.62 8.25 -3.31
N ASP A 143 -19.31 7.51 -2.25
CA ASP A 143 -20.14 7.44 -1.05
C ASP A 143 -19.65 8.44 0.00
N HIS A 144 -20.40 9.53 0.20
CA HIS A 144 -20.03 10.59 1.13
C HIS A 144 -20.17 10.20 2.60
N GLU A 145 -20.81 9.09 2.92
CA GLU A 145 -20.86 8.49 4.25
C GLU A 145 -19.65 7.59 4.53
N SER A 146 -18.82 7.33 3.51
CA SER A 146 -17.63 6.49 3.65
C SER A 146 -16.58 7.13 4.54
N THR A 147 -16.40 6.57 5.74
CA THR A 147 -15.33 6.97 6.67
C THR A 147 -14.02 6.25 6.37
N ILE A 148 -14.06 5.15 5.61
CA ILE A 148 -12.89 4.30 5.32
C ILE A 148 -12.03 4.91 4.23
N ILE A 149 -12.63 5.36 3.15
CA ILE A 149 -11.93 6.10 2.09
C ILE A 149 -11.85 7.57 2.44
N GLY A 150 -12.96 8.28 2.53
CA GLY A 150 -12.99 9.65 3.01
C GLY A 150 -11.86 10.51 2.45
N THR A 151 -11.09 11.13 3.34
CA THR A 151 -9.96 12.01 2.98
C THR A 151 -8.74 11.28 2.37
N ARG A 152 -8.75 9.95 2.29
CA ARG A 152 -7.74 9.17 1.56
C ARG A 152 -7.91 9.27 0.04
N SER A 153 -9.11 9.59 -0.43
CA SER A 153 -9.40 9.82 -1.86
C SER A 153 -8.85 11.16 -2.34
N PHE A 154 -8.46 11.23 -3.62
CA PHE A 154 -8.19 12.50 -4.30
C PHE A 154 -9.47 13.28 -4.66
N GLY A 155 -10.65 12.67 -4.54
CA GLY A 155 -11.96 13.23 -4.84
C GLY A 155 -12.84 12.26 -5.62
N GLU A 156 -13.94 12.78 -6.16
CA GLU A 156 -14.97 12.00 -6.84
C GLU A 156 -14.81 11.93 -8.36
N ASN A 157 -14.01 12.82 -8.95
CA ASN A 157 -13.80 12.84 -10.40
C ASN A 157 -12.79 11.75 -10.83
N PRO A 158 -13.20 10.76 -11.65
CA PRO A 158 -12.39 9.60 -11.99
C PRO A 158 -11.11 9.94 -12.77
N GLU A 159 -11.22 10.84 -13.75
CA GLU A 159 -10.08 11.24 -14.58
C GLU A 159 -9.05 12.01 -13.76
N TYR A 160 -9.54 12.92 -12.92
CA TYR A 160 -8.67 13.73 -12.08
C TYR A 160 -7.97 12.88 -11.01
N ALA A 161 -8.69 11.95 -10.38
CA ALA A 161 -8.09 10.98 -9.48
C ALA A 161 -7.02 10.12 -10.18
N GLY A 162 -7.27 9.74 -11.43
CA GLY A 162 -6.30 9.03 -12.27
C GLY A 162 -5.03 9.84 -12.55
N ILE A 163 -5.16 11.12 -12.90
CA ILE A 163 -4.04 12.04 -13.13
C ILE A 163 -3.21 12.22 -11.85
N LEU A 164 -3.88 12.47 -10.72
CA LEU A 164 -3.20 12.66 -9.42
C LEU A 164 -2.54 11.37 -8.94
N GLY A 165 -3.21 10.22 -9.08
CA GLY A 165 -2.65 8.92 -8.77
C GLY A 165 -1.41 8.57 -9.60
N ALA A 166 -1.45 8.87 -10.90
CA ALA A 166 -0.30 8.69 -11.79
C ALA A 166 0.88 9.61 -11.41
N ALA A 167 0.59 10.88 -11.09
CA ALA A 167 1.61 11.82 -10.61
C ALA A 167 2.21 11.36 -9.26
N PHE A 168 1.39 10.89 -8.33
CA PHE A 168 1.86 10.31 -7.06
C PHE A 168 2.76 9.09 -7.30
N SER A 169 2.35 8.18 -8.19
CA SER A 169 3.14 7.01 -8.56
C SER A 169 4.51 7.42 -9.14
N ALA A 170 4.53 8.39 -10.04
CA ALA A 170 5.77 8.90 -10.62
C ALA A 170 6.70 9.53 -9.57
N GLY A 171 6.16 10.30 -8.60
CA GLY A 171 6.92 10.86 -7.48
C GLY A 171 7.51 9.78 -6.58
N SER A 172 6.77 8.68 -6.31
CA SER A 172 7.25 7.53 -5.56
C SER A 172 8.43 6.85 -6.24
N ILE A 173 8.32 6.60 -7.55
CA ILE A 173 9.38 6.00 -8.37
C ILE A 173 10.62 6.93 -8.40
N ALA A 174 10.42 8.23 -8.55
CA ALA A 174 11.50 9.21 -8.51
C ALA A 174 12.23 9.24 -7.15
N ALA A 175 11.52 9.00 -6.06
CA ALA A 175 12.12 8.83 -4.74
C ALA A 175 12.86 7.48 -4.59
N GLY A 176 12.60 6.50 -5.45
CA GLY A 176 13.21 5.17 -5.40
C GLY A 176 12.45 4.16 -4.54
N VAL A 177 11.13 4.30 -4.46
CA VAL A 177 10.21 3.38 -3.76
C VAL A 177 9.12 2.91 -4.72
N ILE A 178 8.79 1.64 -4.66
CA ILE A 178 7.75 1.02 -5.50
C ILE A 178 6.37 1.47 -5.00
N PRO A 179 5.58 2.21 -5.81
CA PRO A 179 4.19 2.53 -5.48
C PRO A 179 3.29 1.33 -5.70
N THR A 180 2.20 1.24 -4.93
CA THR A 180 1.15 0.24 -5.08
C THR A 180 -0.20 0.92 -5.09
N ALA A 181 -0.85 0.99 -6.25
CA ALA A 181 -2.17 1.60 -6.38
C ALA A 181 -3.26 0.73 -5.75
N LYS A 182 -4.22 1.33 -5.03
CA LYS A 182 -5.24 0.60 -4.27
C LYS A 182 -6.57 1.34 -4.19
N HIS A 183 -7.65 0.61 -3.94
CA HIS A 183 -7.84 -0.84 -3.80
C HIS A 183 -8.62 -1.36 -5.01
N PHE A 184 -7.99 -2.11 -5.90
CA PHE A 184 -8.62 -2.61 -7.12
C PHE A 184 -9.78 -3.56 -6.81
N PRO A 185 -10.94 -3.44 -7.49
CA PRO A 185 -11.25 -2.58 -8.64
C PRO A 185 -11.87 -1.21 -8.27
N GLY A 186 -11.85 -0.78 -7.01
CA GLY A 186 -12.37 0.48 -6.49
C GLY A 186 -13.23 0.27 -5.24
N HIS A 187 -12.85 0.89 -4.13
CA HIS A 187 -13.47 0.72 -2.80
C HIS A 187 -14.35 1.93 -2.41
N GLY A 188 -14.54 2.89 -3.31
CA GLY A 188 -15.12 4.19 -2.96
C GLY A 188 -16.62 4.21 -2.78
N ASP A 189 -17.36 3.26 -3.37
CA ASP A 189 -18.83 3.23 -3.41
C ASP A 189 -19.43 2.36 -2.28
N THR A 190 -18.91 2.52 -1.06
CA THR A 190 -19.40 1.83 0.13
C THR A 190 -18.99 2.54 1.41
N SER A 191 -19.90 2.59 2.39
CA SER A 191 -19.62 3.03 3.76
C SER A 191 -19.10 1.90 4.67
N LEU A 192 -19.14 0.63 4.20
CA LEU A 192 -18.72 -0.51 4.98
C LEU A 192 -17.19 -0.69 4.97
N ASP A 193 -16.66 -0.99 6.15
CA ASP A 193 -15.25 -1.28 6.37
C ASP A 193 -14.94 -2.77 6.15
N SER A 194 -14.04 -3.07 5.21
CA SER A 194 -13.57 -4.43 4.92
C SER A 194 -12.80 -5.09 6.08
N HIS A 195 -12.40 -4.35 7.11
CA HIS A 195 -11.84 -4.92 8.34
C HIS A 195 -12.88 -5.69 9.16
N GLY A 196 -14.15 -5.25 9.15
CA GLY A 196 -15.22 -5.85 9.96
C GLY A 196 -16.22 -6.70 9.18
N ALA A 197 -16.38 -6.48 7.89
CA ALA A 197 -17.35 -7.13 7.02
C ALA A 197 -16.83 -7.26 5.60
N LEU A 198 -17.57 -7.95 4.72
CA LEU A 198 -17.32 -7.94 3.28
C LEU A 198 -18.19 -6.85 2.64
N PRO A 199 -17.63 -5.70 2.22
CA PRO A 199 -18.40 -4.69 1.51
C PRO A 199 -18.97 -5.24 0.20
N ARG A 200 -20.24 -4.90 -0.11
CA ARG A 200 -20.90 -5.21 -1.37
C ARG A 200 -21.08 -3.92 -2.16
N ILE A 201 -20.62 -3.90 -3.39
CA ILE A 201 -20.76 -2.79 -4.33
C ILE A 201 -21.59 -3.28 -5.51
N GLU A 202 -22.83 -2.79 -5.61
CA GLU A 202 -23.86 -3.29 -6.56
C GLU A 202 -23.91 -2.49 -7.86
N ILE A 203 -22.77 -2.00 -8.34
CA ILE A 203 -22.67 -1.32 -9.63
C ILE A 203 -22.61 -2.33 -10.77
N ASP A 204 -23.07 -1.92 -11.96
CA ASP A 204 -22.92 -2.69 -13.18
C ASP A 204 -21.53 -2.51 -13.81
N TYR A 205 -21.21 -3.34 -14.81
CA TYR A 205 -19.92 -3.30 -15.47
C TYR A 205 -19.67 -1.97 -16.21
N ASP A 206 -20.70 -1.36 -16.77
CA ASP A 206 -20.56 -0.08 -17.47
C ASP A 206 -20.15 1.05 -16.51
N THR A 207 -20.77 1.09 -15.34
CA THR A 207 -20.40 2.01 -14.24
C THR A 207 -18.99 1.72 -13.72
N LEU A 208 -18.65 0.45 -13.46
CA LEU A 208 -17.31 0.04 -13.06
C LEU A 208 -16.27 0.53 -14.07
N ASN A 209 -16.49 0.29 -15.35
CA ASN A 209 -15.56 0.59 -16.42
C ASN A 209 -15.37 2.10 -16.66
N LYS A 210 -16.45 2.89 -16.53
CA LYS A 210 -16.47 4.35 -16.77
C LYS A 210 -16.15 5.19 -15.55
N ARG A 211 -16.15 4.60 -14.36
CA ARG A 211 -15.95 5.31 -13.09
C ARG A 211 -14.79 4.72 -12.30
N GLU A 212 -14.97 3.56 -11.66
CA GLU A 212 -14.01 3.01 -10.70
C GLU A 212 -12.68 2.57 -11.36
N LEU A 213 -12.72 2.01 -12.56
CA LEU A 213 -11.52 1.55 -13.27
C LEU A 213 -10.75 2.70 -13.95
N VAL A 214 -11.32 3.90 -14.08
CA VAL A 214 -10.65 5.00 -14.77
C VAL A 214 -9.33 5.38 -14.12
N PRO A 215 -9.21 5.59 -12.79
CA PRO A 215 -7.93 5.88 -12.16
C PRO A 215 -6.89 4.77 -12.40
N PHE A 216 -7.30 3.50 -12.32
CA PHE A 216 -6.39 2.38 -12.58
C PHE A 216 -5.92 2.33 -14.03
N LYS A 217 -6.76 2.68 -15.01
CA LYS A 217 -6.36 2.78 -16.43
C LYS A 217 -5.25 3.81 -16.64
N TYR A 218 -5.32 4.98 -15.97
CA TYR A 218 -4.25 5.97 -15.99
C TYR A 218 -2.94 5.41 -15.43
N LEU A 219 -2.99 4.78 -14.28
CA LEU A 219 -1.83 4.18 -13.62
C LEU A 219 -1.22 3.02 -14.41
N ILE A 220 -2.06 2.18 -15.04
CA ILE A 220 -1.60 1.09 -15.92
C ILE A 220 -0.90 1.64 -17.15
N LYS A 221 -1.44 2.69 -17.76
CA LYS A 221 -0.82 3.39 -18.88
C LYS A 221 0.56 3.94 -18.52
N GLU A 222 0.71 4.48 -17.30
CA GLU A 222 1.97 4.95 -16.73
C GLU A 222 2.83 3.82 -16.12
N LYS A 223 2.45 2.55 -16.34
CA LYS A 223 3.19 1.34 -15.91
C LYS A 223 3.42 1.28 -14.40
N VAL A 224 2.39 1.54 -13.60
CA VAL A 224 2.48 1.38 -12.15
C VAL A 224 2.99 -0.03 -11.80
N PRO A 225 4.04 -0.15 -10.95
CA PRO A 225 4.69 -1.45 -10.70
C PRO A 225 3.84 -2.45 -9.94
N ALA A 226 2.94 -1.98 -9.07
CA ALA A 226 2.08 -2.84 -8.27
C ALA A 226 0.66 -2.28 -8.13
N ILE A 227 -0.32 -3.19 -8.04
CA ILE A 227 -1.73 -2.91 -7.74
C ILE A 227 -2.16 -3.83 -6.61
N MET A 228 -2.86 -3.27 -5.61
CA MET A 228 -3.43 -4.03 -4.50
C MET A 228 -4.88 -4.35 -4.78
N SER A 229 -5.22 -5.64 -4.67
CA SER A 229 -6.60 -6.15 -4.78
C SER A 229 -7.34 -5.99 -3.45
N GLY A 230 -8.53 -5.41 -3.49
CA GLY A 230 -9.33 -5.12 -2.31
C GLY A 230 -10.22 -6.28 -1.87
N HIS A 231 -10.58 -6.30 -0.59
CA HIS A 231 -11.55 -7.25 -0.02
C HIS A 231 -12.97 -6.67 -0.10
N LEU A 232 -13.52 -6.62 -1.32
CA LEU A 232 -14.87 -6.13 -1.59
C LEU A 232 -15.54 -7.02 -2.64
N SER A 233 -16.84 -7.25 -2.53
CA SER A 233 -17.65 -8.05 -3.45
C SER A 233 -18.39 -7.15 -4.44
N MET A 234 -18.44 -7.57 -5.70
CA MET A 234 -19.22 -6.93 -6.77
C MET A 234 -20.15 -7.94 -7.44
N PRO A 235 -21.32 -8.22 -6.86
CA PRO A 235 -22.17 -9.33 -7.30
C PRO A 235 -22.68 -9.19 -8.75
N ASN A 236 -22.84 -7.95 -9.25
CA ASN A 236 -23.23 -7.73 -10.64
C ASN A 236 -22.06 -7.87 -11.65
N ILE A 237 -20.83 -8.03 -11.16
CA ILE A 237 -19.62 -8.26 -11.96
C ILE A 237 -19.21 -9.73 -11.86
N ASP A 238 -19.13 -10.27 -10.65
CA ASP A 238 -18.80 -11.67 -10.39
C ASP A 238 -19.94 -12.32 -9.59
N ALA A 239 -20.72 -13.17 -10.26
CA ALA A 239 -21.87 -13.87 -9.69
C ALA A 239 -21.49 -14.85 -8.56
N THR A 240 -20.20 -15.15 -8.35
CA THR A 240 -19.73 -15.93 -7.21
C THR A 240 -19.75 -15.14 -5.91
N GLU A 241 -19.91 -13.81 -6.01
CA GLU A 241 -19.84 -12.84 -4.89
C GLU A 241 -18.50 -12.88 -4.14
N ALA A 242 -17.47 -13.48 -4.73
CA ALA A 242 -16.14 -13.53 -4.13
C ALA A 242 -15.58 -12.11 -3.95
N PRO A 243 -14.83 -11.86 -2.86
CA PRO A 243 -14.04 -10.63 -2.76
C PRO A 243 -13.13 -10.49 -3.98
N ALA A 244 -12.93 -9.28 -4.46
CA ALA A 244 -12.10 -9.03 -5.64
C ALA A 244 -10.71 -9.66 -5.53
N SER A 245 -10.11 -9.64 -4.34
CA SER A 245 -8.85 -10.33 -4.04
C SER A 245 -8.89 -11.86 -4.19
N LEU A 246 -10.08 -12.47 -4.17
CA LEU A 246 -10.30 -13.91 -4.34
C LEU A 246 -11.01 -14.25 -5.67
N SER A 247 -11.31 -13.25 -6.50
CA SER A 247 -12.03 -13.41 -7.76
C SER A 247 -11.08 -13.54 -8.95
N LYS A 248 -11.03 -14.72 -9.54
CA LYS A 248 -10.28 -14.94 -10.78
C LYS A 248 -10.82 -14.08 -11.92
N HIS A 249 -12.14 -13.88 -11.99
CA HIS A 249 -12.76 -13.04 -13.00
C HIS A 249 -12.26 -11.60 -12.91
N ILE A 250 -12.27 -11.01 -11.70
CA ILE A 250 -11.81 -9.61 -11.49
C ILE A 250 -10.31 -9.48 -11.77
N LEU A 251 -9.48 -10.40 -11.28
CA LEU A 251 -8.03 -10.22 -11.38
C LEU A 251 -7.46 -10.73 -12.71
N MET A 252 -7.93 -11.88 -13.23
CA MET A 252 -7.37 -12.44 -14.45
C MET A 252 -8.09 -11.97 -15.71
N ASP A 253 -9.43 -11.89 -15.71
CA ASP A 253 -10.12 -11.49 -16.93
C ASP A 253 -10.16 -9.97 -17.07
N ILE A 254 -10.52 -9.22 -16.01
CA ILE A 254 -10.58 -7.77 -16.11
C ILE A 254 -9.16 -7.17 -15.99
N LEU A 255 -8.43 -7.36 -14.86
CA LEU A 255 -7.16 -6.66 -14.64
C LEU A 255 -6.06 -7.14 -15.59
N ARG A 256 -5.81 -8.46 -15.69
CA ARG A 256 -4.72 -8.99 -16.51
C ARG A 256 -5.02 -8.94 -18.02
N LYS A 257 -6.19 -9.46 -18.46
CA LYS A 257 -6.46 -9.61 -19.88
C LYS A 257 -7.04 -8.35 -20.52
N GLU A 258 -8.10 -7.79 -19.94
CA GLU A 258 -8.78 -6.62 -20.52
C GLU A 258 -7.94 -5.35 -20.35
N LEU A 259 -7.53 -5.03 -19.12
CA LEU A 259 -6.70 -3.86 -18.82
C LEU A 259 -5.21 -4.07 -19.14
N LYS A 260 -4.80 -5.29 -19.50
CA LYS A 260 -3.43 -5.69 -19.90
C LYS A 260 -2.37 -5.30 -18.86
N TYR A 261 -2.71 -5.47 -17.57
CA TYR A 261 -1.80 -5.15 -16.50
C TYR A 261 -0.70 -6.21 -16.34
N GLU A 262 0.56 -5.80 -16.38
CA GLU A 262 1.73 -6.70 -16.33
C GLU A 262 2.49 -6.65 -15.01
N GLY A 263 2.24 -5.63 -14.15
CA GLY A 263 2.90 -5.45 -12.85
C GLY A 263 2.45 -6.46 -11.79
N LEU A 264 2.91 -6.30 -10.56
CA LEU A 264 2.54 -7.16 -9.44
C LEU A 264 1.10 -6.92 -8.99
N ILE A 265 0.36 -8.00 -8.73
CA ILE A 265 -0.92 -7.97 -8.03
C ILE A 265 -0.67 -8.45 -6.60
N ILE A 266 -1.03 -7.62 -5.63
CA ILE A 266 -0.78 -7.86 -4.21
C ILE A 266 -2.13 -7.87 -3.49
N THR A 267 -2.41 -8.81 -2.59
CA THR A 267 -3.64 -8.76 -1.80
C THR A 267 -3.62 -7.61 -0.82
N ASP A 268 -4.78 -7.12 -0.40
CA ASP A 268 -4.89 -6.47 0.90
C ASP A 268 -4.62 -7.49 2.03
N ASP A 269 -4.58 -7.06 3.28
CA ASP A 269 -4.22 -7.93 4.41
C ASP A 269 -5.24 -9.05 4.60
N MET A 270 -4.80 -10.29 4.44
CA MET A 270 -5.65 -11.49 4.57
C MET A 270 -6.15 -11.74 5.99
N MET A 271 -5.62 -11.02 7.00
CA MET A 271 -6.15 -11.05 8.36
C MET A 271 -7.43 -10.23 8.52
N MET A 272 -7.80 -9.43 7.52
CA MET A 272 -9.08 -8.73 7.47
C MET A 272 -10.23 -9.71 7.25
N ASN A 273 -11.35 -9.50 7.96
CA ASN A 273 -12.47 -10.44 7.96
C ASN A 273 -13.14 -10.63 6.59
N GLY A 274 -13.12 -9.62 5.72
CA GLY A 274 -13.77 -9.67 4.41
C GLY A 274 -13.37 -10.87 3.55
N ALA A 275 -12.08 -11.25 3.54
CA ALA A 275 -11.60 -12.41 2.77
C ALA A 275 -11.86 -13.75 3.50
N THR A 276 -11.58 -13.81 4.82
CA THR A 276 -11.69 -15.06 5.58
C THR A 276 -13.13 -15.51 5.80
N LEU A 277 -14.09 -14.58 5.92
CA LEU A 277 -15.52 -14.88 6.03
C LEU A 277 -16.03 -15.61 4.76
N TYR A 278 -15.62 -15.15 3.59
CA TYR A 278 -16.00 -15.80 2.33
C TYR A 278 -15.33 -17.17 2.16
N ALA A 279 -14.04 -17.27 2.43
CA ALA A 279 -13.25 -18.48 2.21
C ALA A 279 -13.47 -19.55 3.29
N GLY A 280 -14.08 -19.22 4.44
CA GLY A 280 -14.33 -20.11 5.56
C GLY A 280 -13.10 -20.43 6.43
N SER A 281 -11.90 -20.17 5.93
CA SER A 281 -10.64 -20.29 6.70
C SER A 281 -9.52 -19.47 6.07
N LEU A 282 -8.52 -19.10 6.89
CA LEU A 282 -7.34 -18.38 6.42
C LEU A 282 -6.55 -19.21 5.38
N SER A 283 -6.43 -20.52 5.58
CA SER A 283 -5.75 -21.42 4.63
C SER A 283 -6.42 -21.41 3.24
N ASN A 284 -7.74 -21.48 3.20
CA ASN A 284 -8.50 -21.38 1.96
C ASN A 284 -8.42 -19.99 1.34
N ALA A 285 -8.47 -18.94 2.16
CA ALA A 285 -8.35 -17.56 1.67
C ALA A 285 -7.00 -17.34 0.96
N PHE A 286 -5.89 -17.84 1.51
CA PHE A 286 -4.57 -17.79 0.86
C PHE A 286 -4.56 -18.58 -0.46
N ARG A 287 -5.11 -19.82 -0.45
CA ARG A 287 -5.22 -20.62 -1.65
C ARG A 287 -6.00 -19.89 -2.74
N MET A 288 -7.21 -19.44 -2.42
CA MET A 288 -8.08 -18.74 -3.37
C MET A 288 -7.45 -17.44 -3.89
N ALA A 289 -6.75 -16.68 -3.05
CA ALA A 289 -6.04 -15.47 -3.46
C ALA A 289 -4.95 -15.79 -4.52
N ILE A 290 -4.19 -16.86 -4.33
CA ILE A 290 -3.17 -17.31 -5.28
C ILE A 290 -3.84 -17.77 -6.59
N GLU A 291 -4.86 -18.61 -6.50
CA GLU A 291 -5.63 -19.10 -7.66
C GLU A 291 -6.31 -17.96 -8.43
N ALA A 292 -6.76 -16.93 -7.74
CA ALA A 292 -7.36 -15.73 -8.34
C ALA A 292 -6.38 -14.90 -9.15
N GLY A 293 -5.06 -15.00 -8.91
CA GLY A 293 -4.06 -14.33 -9.72
C GLY A 293 -3.19 -13.31 -8.97
N ASN A 294 -3.26 -13.25 -7.63
CA ASN A 294 -2.32 -12.44 -6.86
C ASN A 294 -0.91 -13.03 -6.92
N ASP A 295 0.08 -12.16 -6.94
CA ASP A 295 1.51 -12.51 -6.98
C ASP A 295 2.14 -12.44 -5.58
N ILE A 296 1.59 -11.61 -4.69
CA ILE A 296 1.99 -11.51 -3.28
C ILE A 296 0.74 -11.58 -2.41
N VAL A 297 0.79 -12.41 -1.37
CA VAL A 297 -0.28 -12.56 -0.38
C VAL A 297 0.21 -12.03 0.97
N ILE A 298 -0.53 -11.05 1.54
CA ILE A 298 -0.15 -10.35 2.77
C ILE A 298 -0.84 -10.97 3.99
N SER A 299 -0.08 -11.09 5.09
CA SER A 299 -0.63 -11.26 6.44
C SER A 299 0.04 -10.28 7.40
N SER A 300 -0.75 -9.55 8.17
CA SER A 300 -0.24 -8.65 9.22
C SER A 300 0.47 -9.38 10.36
N THR A 301 0.30 -10.69 10.45
CA THR A 301 0.96 -11.54 11.44
C THR A 301 1.91 -12.53 10.78
N THR A 302 2.94 -12.94 11.52
CA THR A 302 3.83 -14.02 11.07
C THR A 302 3.17 -15.37 11.38
N ALA A 303 2.86 -16.14 10.34
CA ALA A 303 2.29 -17.47 10.47
C ALA A 303 3.25 -18.46 11.16
N ARG A 304 2.73 -19.37 11.98
CA ARG A 304 3.54 -20.48 12.51
C ARG A 304 3.80 -21.50 11.41
N LEU A 305 4.95 -22.16 11.47
CA LEU A 305 5.38 -23.14 10.45
C LEU A 305 4.53 -24.42 10.40
N ASN A 306 3.68 -24.66 11.42
CA ASN A 306 2.73 -25.76 11.47
C ASN A 306 1.28 -25.33 11.22
N GLU A 307 1.04 -24.06 10.89
CA GLU A 307 -0.32 -23.58 10.57
C GLU A 307 -0.81 -24.12 9.22
N ALA A 308 -2.11 -24.30 9.14
CA ALA A 308 -2.79 -24.85 7.97
C ALA A 308 -2.54 -24.02 6.70
N LEU A 309 -2.42 -22.69 6.82
CA LEU A 309 -2.11 -21.82 5.66
C LEU A 309 -0.79 -22.19 4.99
N TRP A 310 0.19 -22.67 5.76
CA TRP A 310 1.46 -23.15 5.23
C TRP A 310 1.38 -24.61 4.80
N THR A 311 1.01 -25.52 5.73
CA THR A 311 1.08 -26.97 5.52
C THR A 311 0.13 -27.44 4.43
N ASN A 312 -1.12 -26.93 4.40
CA ASN A 312 -2.11 -27.33 3.40
C ASN A 312 -1.72 -26.84 1.99
N ASN A 313 -1.35 -25.56 1.87
CA ASN A 313 -1.02 -25.01 0.56
C ASN A 313 0.32 -25.55 0.05
N LEU A 314 1.29 -25.84 0.92
CA LEU A 314 2.52 -26.50 0.53
C LEU A 314 2.26 -27.94 0.04
N ASN A 315 1.35 -28.66 0.69
CA ASN A 315 0.92 -29.98 0.21
C ASN A 315 0.24 -29.89 -1.15
N LEU A 316 -0.63 -28.89 -1.33
CA LEU A 316 -1.31 -28.66 -2.62
C LEU A 316 -0.33 -28.38 -3.74
N ILE A 317 0.70 -27.57 -3.51
CA ILE A 317 1.78 -27.32 -4.49
C ILE A 317 2.47 -28.62 -4.93
N LYS A 318 2.55 -29.64 -4.04
CA LYS A 318 3.17 -30.93 -4.35
C LYS A 318 2.24 -31.91 -5.05
N THR A 319 0.92 -31.70 -5.01
CA THR A 319 -0.09 -32.66 -5.46
C THR A 319 -0.99 -32.16 -6.60
N ASP A 320 -1.00 -30.86 -6.85
CA ASP A 320 -1.80 -30.19 -7.87
C ASP A 320 -0.89 -29.38 -8.81
N GLU A 321 -0.74 -29.86 -10.05
CA GLU A 321 0.11 -29.23 -11.06
C GLU A 321 -0.34 -27.81 -11.42
N ALA A 322 -1.66 -27.58 -11.50
CA ALA A 322 -2.19 -26.26 -11.85
C ALA A 322 -1.87 -25.22 -10.76
N PHE A 323 -2.00 -25.61 -9.50
CA PHE A 323 -1.63 -24.76 -8.36
C PHE A 323 -0.12 -24.53 -8.28
N TYR A 324 0.69 -25.58 -8.54
CA TYR A 324 2.14 -25.45 -8.63
C TYR A 324 2.57 -24.43 -9.69
N GLU A 325 2.05 -24.54 -10.93
CA GLU A 325 2.38 -23.61 -12.00
C GLU A 325 1.91 -22.17 -11.69
N ARG A 326 0.77 -21.99 -11.00
CA ARG A 326 0.31 -20.66 -10.56
C ARG A 326 1.24 -20.07 -9.52
N VAL A 327 1.68 -20.82 -8.52
CA VAL A 327 2.65 -20.37 -7.50
C VAL A 327 4.00 -20.05 -8.16
N LYS A 328 4.43 -20.86 -9.11
CA LYS A 328 5.67 -20.67 -9.87
C LYS A 328 5.64 -19.39 -10.71
N ASP A 329 4.52 -19.12 -11.40
CA ASP A 329 4.34 -17.86 -12.14
C ASP A 329 4.34 -16.64 -11.20
N ALA A 330 3.67 -16.73 -10.05
CA ALA A 330 3.72 -15.66 -9.04
C ALA A 330 5.15 -15.41 -8.53
N ALA A 331 5.86 -16.46 -8.17
CA ALA A 331 7.25 -16.37 -7.73
C ALA A 331 8.15 -15.77 -8.82
N TYR A 332 7.94 -16.15 -10.08
CA TYR A 332 8.65 -15.56 -11.22
C TYR A 332 8.43 -14.04 -11.32
N ARG A 333 7.18 -13.59 -11.21
CA ARG A 333 6.84 -12.14 -11.25
C ARG A 333 7.49 -11.39 -10.10
N VAL A 334 7.46 -11.95 -8.89
CA VAL A 334 8.09 -11.36 -7.71
C VAL A 334 9.61 -11.28 -7.86
N VAL A 335 10.25 -12.37 -8.26
CA VAL A 335 11.72 -12.40 -8.47
C VAL A 335 12.13 -11.45 -9.59
N LYS A 336 11.37 -11.42 -10.71
CA LYS A 336 11.61 -10.48 -11.82
C LYS A 336 11.55 -9.03 -11.32
N ALA A 337 10.48 -8.65 -10.62
CA ALA A 337 10.32 -7.30 -10.09
C ALA A 337 11.43 -6.91 -9.10
N LYS A 338 11.88 -7.84 -8.25
CA LYS A 338 13.02 -7.63 -7.36
C LYS A 338 14.32 -7.38 -8.12
N LEU A 339 14.63 -8.22 -9.11
CA LEU A 339 15.83 -8.06 -9.93
C LEU A 339 15.81 -6.72 -10.70
N GLU A 340 14.66 -6.31 -11.20
CA GLU A 340 14.50 -5.01 -11.87
C GLU A 340 14.70 -3.85 -10.90
N TYR A 341 14.08 -3.89 -9.73
CA TYR A 341 14.20 -2.84 -8.72
C TYR A 341 15.65 -2.73 -8.21
N PHE A 342 16.23 -3.83 -7.70
CA PHE A 342 17.55 -3.80 -7.06
C PHE A 342 18.72 -3.63 -8.04
N LYS A 343 18.49 -3.73 -9.34
CA LYS A 343 19.45 -3.33 -10.38
C LYS A 343 19.59 -1.81 -10.49
N GLY A 344 18.59 -1.05 -10.05
CA GLY A 344 18.58 0.41 -10.12
C GLY A 344 19.61 1.08 -9.21
N ASN A 345 20.01 2.28 -9.57
CA ASN A 345 20.93 3.09 -8.76
C ASN A 345 20.20 3.90 -7.66
N ASN A 346 18.89 4.11 -7.81
CA ASN A 346 18.07 4.86 -6.87
C ASN A 346 17.10 3.93 -6.13
N VAL A 347 17.66 3.08 -5.26
CA VAL A 347 16.89 2.09 -4.48
C VAL A 347 17.04 2.35 -2.99
N ALA A 348 16.14 1.78 -2.18
CA ALA A 348 16.25 1.84 -0.74
C ALA A 348 17.49 1.05 -0.27
N PRO A 349 18.23 1.56 0.72
CA PRO A 349 19.39 0.86 1.25
C PRO A 349 18.97 -0.47 1.87
N LEU A 350 19.66 -1.55 1.53
CA LEU A 350 19.45 -2.86 2.16
C LEU A 350 19.83 -2.83 3.66
N TYR A 351 20.83 -2.03 3.99
CA TYR A 351 21.36 -1.90 5.35
C TYR A 351 21.33 -0.44 5.79
N PRO A 352 20.13 0.13 6.08
CA PRO A 352 20.04 1.52 6.54
C PRO A 352 20.83 1.73 7.83
N ASN A 353 21.52 2.89 7.94
CA ASN A 353 22.32 3.22 9.10
C ASN A 353 21.49 3.99 10.15
N PRO A 354 21.18 3.40 11.31
CA PRO A 354 20.37 4.04 12.34
C PRO A 354 20.94 5.36 12.86
N ASN A 355 22.26 5.54 12.78
CA ASN A 355 22.93 6.75 13.30
C ASN A 355 22.80 7.97 12.38
N THR A 356 22.46 7.76 11.11
CA THR A 356 22.32 8.85 10.12
C THR A 356 20.88 9.17 9.75
N ILE A 357 19.90 8.40 10.22
CA ILE A 357 18.49 8.57 9.87
C ILE A 357 17.97 9.97 10.19
N GLY A 358 18.36 10.56 11.33
CA GLY A 358 17.96 11.92 11.71
C GLY A 358 18.44 13.02 10.75
N GLN A 359 19.30 12.70 9.78
CA GLN A 359 19.67 13.62 8.70
C GLN A 359 18.63 13.66 7.57
N PHE A 360 17.78 12.63 7.49
CA PHE A 360 16.79 12.43 6.43
C PHE A 360 15.35 12.55 6.93
N ILE A 361 15.10 12.34 8.22
CA ILE A 361 13.79 12.33 8.84
C ILE A 361 13.78 13.25 10.08
N PRO A 362 12.91 14.32 10.11
CA PRO A 362 12.03 14.72 9.00
C PRO A 362 12.80 15.42 7.88
N ASP A 363 12.32 15.23 6.64
CA ASP A 363 12.85 15.95 5.49
C ASP A 363 12.43 17.44 5.56
N ARG A 364 13.40 18.35 5.59
CA ARG A 364 13.15 19.80 5.77
C ARG A 364 12.44 20.43 4.58
N ASP A 365 12.80 20.02 3.38
CA ASP A 365 12.16 20.53 2.16
C ASP A 365 10.74 19.97 2.04
N GLY A 366 10.55 18.70 2.44
CA GLY A 366 9.23 18.08 2.57
C GLY A 366 8.35 18.82 3.56
N GLN A 367 8.84 19.17 4.74
CA GLN A 367 8.07 19.93 5.73
C GLN A 367 7.61 21.29 5.17
N LYS A 368 8.50 21.99 4.47
CA LYS A 368 8.17 23.27 3.82
C LYS A 368 7.12 23.07 2.74
N PHE A 369 7.33 22.09 1.86
CA PHE A 369 6.39 21.74 0.78
C PHE A 369 5.00 21.43 1.34
N PHE A 370 4.89 20.57 2.36
CA PHE A 370 3.59 20.20 2.93
C PHE A 370 2.85 21.35 3.59
N LEU A 371 3.58 22.33 4.16
CA LEU A 371 2.96 23.55 4.65
C LEU A 371 2.39 24.40 3.51
N GLU A 372 3.14 24.58 2.43
CA GLU A 372 2.71 25.32 1.26
C GLU A 372 1.53 24.62 0.56
N GLN A 373 1.58 23.29 0.44
CA GLN A 373 0.52 22.48 -0.16
C GLN A 373 -0.76 22.55 0.70
N ALA A 374 -0.65 22.51 2.04
CA ALA A 374 -1.78 22.72 2.94
C ALA A 374 -2.42 24.10 2.73
N CYS A 375 -1.63 25.15 2.52
CA CYS A 375 -2.16 26.48 2.22
C CYS A 375 -2.91 26.51 0.87
N ARG A 376 -2.39 25.81 -0.15
CA ARG A 376 -3.07 25.72 -1.47
C ARG A 376 -4.37 24.91 -1.43
N SER A 377 -4.52 24.01 -0.47
CA SER A 377 -5.72 23.18 -0.33
C SER A 377 -6.87 23.84 0.40
N ILE A 378 -6.66 25.06 0.96
CA ILE A 378 -7.71 25.77 1.71
C ILE A 378 -8.90 26.06 0.79
N THR A 379 -10.05 25.47 1.13
CA THR A 379 -11.30 25.63 0.39
C THR A 379 -12.23 26.58 1.14
N LEU A 380 -12.65 27.64 0.49
CA LEU A 380 -13.53 28.65 1.06
C LEU A 380 -15.00 28.34 0.75
N TYR A 381 -15.71 27.70 1.69
CA TYR A 381 -17.12 27.31 1.52
C TYR A 381 -18.08 28.52 1.58
N LYS A 382 -17.86 29.44 2.55
CA LYS A 382 -18.62 30.67 2.67
C LYS A 382 -17.66 31.85 2.86
N LYS A 383 -17.89 32.93 2.13
CA LYS A 383 -17.07 34.15 2.23
C LYS A 383 -17.90 35.28 2.81
N THR A 384 -17.75 35.53 4.12
CA THR A 384 -18.24 36.73 4.79
C THR A 384 -17.09 37.25 5.64
N ASN A 385 -16.57 38.43 5.36
CA ASN A 385 -15.47 39.07 6.09
C ASN A 385 -14.19 38.20 6.21
N PHE A 386 -13.80 37.51 5.14
CA PHE A 386 -12.59 36.68 5.08
C PHE A 386 -11.51 37.35 4.19
N PRO A 387 -10.23 37.30 4.57
CA PRO A 387 -9.68 36.79 5.84
C PRO A 387 -9.86 37.79 6.99
N VAL A 388 -10.12 37.26 8.19
CA VAL A 388 -10.14 38.07 9.41
C VAL A 388 -8.70 38.35 9.83
N LYS A 389 -8.30 39.65 9.92
CA LYS A 389 -6.98 39.99 10.41
C LYS A 389 -6.95 39.89 11.94
N ALA A 390 -5.85 39.40 12.49
CA ALA A 390 -5.74 39.19 13.94
C ALA A 390 -5.99 40.48 14.76
N GLN A 391 -5.56 41.63 14.24
CA GLN A 391 -5.76 42.95 14.87
C GLN A 391 -7.23 43.41 14.86
N ASP A 392 -8.03 42.90 13.91
CA ASP A 392 -9.43 43.28 13.74
C ASP A 392 -10.38 42.26 14.39
N ALA A 393 -9.83 41.14 14.85
CA ALA A 393 -10.57 40.08 15.49
C ALA A 393 -10.76 40.32 16.97
N GLY A 394 -11.92 40.68 17.41
CA GLY A 394 -12.23 40.85 18.85
C GLY A 394 -12.03 39.50 19.61
N LYS A 395 -13.07 38.99 20.25
CA LYS A 395 -13.05 37.66 20.86
C LYS A 395 -13.19 36.59 19.81
N VAL A 396 -12.27 35.62 19.78
CA VAL A 396 -12.27 34.49 18.86
C VAL A 396 -12.57 33.19 19.60
N LEU A 397 -13.62 32.47 19.19
CA LEU A 397 -13.90 31.13 19.68
C LEU A 397 -13.23 30.12 18.74
N LEU A 398 -12.30 29.31 19.27
CA LEU A 398 -11.76 28.16 18.57
C LEU A 398 -12.56 26.91 18.94
N ALA A 399 -13.17 26.26 17.96
CA ALA A 399 -13.95 25.03 18.15
C ALA A 399 -13.39 23.91 17.28
N GLY A 400 -13.12 22.76 17.87
CA GLY A 400 -12.56 21.60 17.16
C GLY A 400 -12.09 20.52 18.12
N SER A 401 -11.49 19.45 17.58
CA SER A 401 -10.99 18.30 18.35
C SER A 401 -9.46 18.16 18.32
N LEU A 402 -8.76 18.90 17.45
CA LEU A 402 -7.34 18.73 17.25
C LEU A 402 -6.53 19.68 18.17
N PRO A 403 -5.69 19.19 19.10
CA PRO A 403 -4.87 20.02 19.98
C PRO A 403 -3.99 21.04 19.24
N ARG A 404 -3.45 20.62 18.08
CA ARG A 404 -2.59 21.49 17.26
C ARG A 404 -3.37 22.67 16.65
N PHE A 405 -4.64 22.46 16.28
CA PHE A 405 -5.51 23.54 15.81
C PHE A 405 -5.65 24.64 16.90
N PHE A 406 -5.86 24.24 18.15
CA PHE A 406 -5.96 25.20 19.25
C PHE A 406 -4.63 25.92 19.51
N SER A 407 -3.50 25.21 19.47
CA SER A 407 -2.19 25.82 19.70
C SER A 407 -1.85 26.85 18.61
N GLU A 408 -2.11 26.56 17.36
CA GLU A 408 -1.87 27.49 16.25
C GLU A 408 -2.90 28.64 16.25
N GLY A 409 -4.17 28.35 16.56
CA GLY A 409 -5.20 29.36 16.70
C GLY A 409 -4.90 30.38 17.79
N LYS A 410 -4.43 29.92 18.96
CA LYS A 410 -3.99 30.82 20.08
C LYS A 410 -2.79 31.67 19.70
N LYS A 411 -1.84 31.17 18.91
CA LYS A 411 -0.72 31.99 18.40
C LYS A 411 -1.21 33.09 17.47
N ARG A 412 -2.21 32.78 16.63
CA ARG A 412 -2.76 33.74 15.67
C ARG A 412 -3.70 34.75 16.30
N TYR A 413 -4.49 34.35 17.29
CA TYR A 413 -5.50 35.11 17.97
C TYR A 413 -5.28 34.97 19.50
N PRO A 414 -4.37 35.76 20.10
CA PRO A 414 -3.99 35.61 21.51
C PRO A 414 -5.06 36.11 22.49
N ASN A 415 -6.11 36.84 22.02
CA ASN A 415 -7.13 37.46 22.86
C ASN A 415 -8.40 36.58 23.00
#